data_1c47f976a2a08a794948597c5da2e11b
#
_entry.id   1c47f976a2a08a794948597c5da2e11b
#
_cell.length_a   1.000
_cell.length_b   1.000
_cell.length_c   1.000
_cell.angle_alpha   90.00
_cell.angle_beta   90.00
_cell.angle_gamma   90.00
#
_symmetry.space_group_name_H-M   'P 1'
#
loop_
_entity.id
_entity.type
_entity.pdbx_description
1 polymer ?
#
loop_
_entity_poly.entity_id
_entity_poly.type
_entity_poly.pdbx_seq_one_letter_code
_entity_poly.pdbx_strand_id
1 'polypeptide(L)'
;MLVSMLILIGGFGVSFYQQLFLGRPYGNEPMSNNGLIWSSIISFVVVSTVFIFLLNGSLVTEIWSDGIRYKFPPLIWRMRHIPIAEIAEIKVEKYRPVIEFGGWGWRKRFLKRKTAFTIRGRIGVRVTLKKGNQILFGTQKQEEMKRAVLRMMQPDLNK
;
A
#
# COMPACT_ATOMS: atom_id res chain seq x y z
N MET A 1 -0.71 12.66 -3.26
CA MET A 1 -0.32 12.81 -1.84
C MET A 1 0.53 14.07 -1.59
N LEU A 2 1.69 14.25 -2.22
CA LEU A 2 2.47 15.50 -2.06
C LEU A 2 1.65 16.74 -2.40
N VAL A 3 0.85 16.68 -3.46
CA VAL A 3 -0.01 17.81 -3.89
C VAL A 3 -1.07 18.12 -2.82
N SER A 4 -1.73 17.12 -2.24
CA SER A 4 -2.72 17.35 -1.17
C SER A 4 -2.09 17.93 0.11
N MET A 5 -0.87 17.52 0.42
CA MET A 5 -0.12 18.07 1.55
C MET A 5 0.30 19.54 1.30
N LEU A 6 0.73 19.85 0.08
CA LEU A 6 1.04 21.24 -0.33
C LEU A 6 -0.19 22.15 -0.30
N ILE A 7 -1.36 21.65 -0.74
CA ILE A 7 -2.62 22.40 -0.69
C ILE A 7 -3.02 22.70 0.76
N LEU A 8 -2.91 21.72 1.67
CA LEU A 8 -3.21 21.91 3.09
C LEU A 8 -2.25 22.90 3.74
N ILE A 9 -0.94 22.75 3.52
CA ILE A 9 0.07 23.66 4.07
C ILE A 9 -0.15 25.09 3.53
N GLY A 10 -0.40 25.23 2.21
CA GLY A 10 -0.67 26.52 1.59
C GLY A 10 -1.96 27.16 2.11
N GLY A 11 -3.06 26.39 2.17
CA GLY A 11 -4.36 26.88 2.65
C GLY A 11 -4.32 27.34 4.11
N PHE A 12 -3.78 26.52 5.01
CA PHE A 12 -3.62 26.92 6.40
C PHE A 12 -2.59 28.06 6.55
N GLY A 13 -1.48 28.03 5.80
CA GLY A 13 -0.47 29.08 5.84
C GLY A 13 -1.05 30.46 5.47
N VAL A 14 -1.85 30.55 4.41
CA VAL A 14 -2.53 31.80 4.01
C VAL A 14 -3.55 32.22 5.07
N SER A 15 -4.34 31.29 5.61
CA SER A 15 -5.32 31.58 6.66
C SER A 15 -4.66 32.11 7.93
N PHE A 16 -3.54 31.50 8.36
CA PHE A 16 -2.75 31.97 9.50
C PHE A 16 -2.19 33.35 9.27
N TYR A 17 -1.57 33.58 8.12
CA TYR A 17 -0.99 34.89 7.79
C TYR A 17 -2.04 35.99 7.79
N GLN A 18 -3.17 35.78 7.15
CA GLN A 18 -4.23 36.81 7.07
C GLN A 18 -4.91 37.02 8.43
N GLN A 19 -5.28 35.97 9.15
CA GLN A 19 -6.11 36.07 10.34
C GLN A 19 -5.29 36.39 11.60
N LEU A 20 -4.10 35.79 11.80
CA LEU A 20 -3.30 36.01 12.99
C LEU A 20 -2.31 37.14 12.89
N PHE A 21 -1.72 37.41 11.71
CA PHE A 21 -0.75 38.50 11.53
C PHE A 21 -1.38 39.78 11.05
N LEU A 22 -2.30 39.70 10.08
CA LEU A 22 -2.95 40.90 9.54
C LEU A 22 -4.26 41.24 10.25
N GLY A 23 -4.76 40.41 11.16
CA GLY A 23 -6.03 40.63 11.88
C GLY A 23 -7.26 40.65 10.97
N ARG A 24 -7.14 40.18 9.72
CA ARG A 24 -8.22 40.19 8.72
C ARG A 24 -8.91 38.82 8.71
N PRO A 25 -10.23 38.77 8.91
CA PRO A 25 -10.96 37.50 8.83
C PRO A 25 -10.77 36.82 7.48
N TYR A 26 -10.47 35.52 7.46
CA TYR A 26 -10.26 34.72 6.25
C TYR A 26 -11.50 33.89 5.92
N GLY A 27 -12.07 34.10 4.70
CA GLY A 27 -13.24 33.38 4.23
C GLY A 27 -14.57 34.05 4.52
N ASN A 28 -15.66 33.46 4.02
CA ASN A 28 -17.02 34.00 4.17
C ASN A 28 -17.57 33.85 5.61
N GLU A 29 -17.16 32.80 6.29
CA GLU A 29 -17.48 32.52 7.71
C GLU A 29 -16.17 32.21 8.45
N PRO A 30 -15.48 33.27 8.93
CA PRO A 30 -14.16 33.08 9.54
C PRO A 30 -14.26 32.36 10.87
N MET A 31 -13.44 31.33 11.04
CA MET A 31 -13.31 30.62 12.32
C MET A 31 -12.66 31.51 13.36
N SER A 32 -12.96 31.27 14.64
CA SER A 32 -12.20 31.92 15.72
C SER A 32 -10.71 31.55 15.64
N ASN A 33 -9.83 32.41 16.15
CA ASN A 33 -8.37 32.17 16.14
C ASN A 33 -8.02 30.84 16.82
N ASN A 34 -8.68 30.48 17.91
CA ASN A 34 -8.51 29.20 18.59
C ASN A 34 -9.01 28.04 17.70
N GLY A 35 -10.14 28.20 17.03
CA GLY A 35 -10.66 27.22 16.07
C GLY A 35 -9.71 26.97 14.93
N LEU A 36 -9.11 28.01 14.36
CA LEU A 36 -8.13 27.92 13.30
C LEU A 36 -6.86 27.17 13.76
N ILE A 37 -6.35 27.48 14.94
CA ILE A 37 -5.16 26.80 15.51
C ILE A 37 -5.44 25.33 15.73
N TRP A 38 -6.54 24.97 16.43
CA TRP A 38 -6.85 23.57 16.71
C TRP A 38 -7.14 22.76 15.45
N SER A 39 -7.89 23.30 14.49
CA SER A 39 -8.19 22.61 13.23
C SER A 39 -6.93 22.32 12.42
N SER A 40 -5.98 23.25 12.39
CA SER A 40 -4.71 23.06 11.68
C SER A 40 -3.81 22.02 12.38
N ILE A 41 -3.72 22.04 13.70
CA ILE A 41 -2.98 21.04 14.48
C ILE A 41 -3.57 19.64 14.23
N ILE A 42 -4.88 19.49 14.35
CA ILE A 42 -5.56 18.20 14.12
C ILE A 42 -5.32 17.72 12.69
N SER A 43 -5.49 18.61 11.69
CA SER A 43 -5.26 18.26 10.28
C SER A 43 -3.82 17.83 10.04
N PHE A 44 -2.86 18.54 10.60
CA PHE A 44 -1.44 18.20 10.48
C PHE A 44 -1.11 16.85 11.13
N VAL A 45 -1.63 16.58 12.32
CA VAL A 45 -1.44 15.31 13.03
C VAL A 45 -2.04 14.16 12.22
N VAL A 46 -3.27 14.31 11.71
CA VAL A 46 -3.94 13.28 10.89
C VAL A 46 -3.15 13.00 9.63
N VAL A 47 -2.76 14.04 8.88
CA VAL A 47 -2.01 13.88 7.63
C VAL A 47 -0.64 13.26 7.88
N SER A 48 0.07 13.70 8.91
CA SER A 48 1.38 13.14 9.28
C SER A 48 1.26 11.68 9.70
N THR A 49 0.23 11.32 10.48
CA THR A 49 -0.02 9.93 10.90
C THR A 49 -0.28 9.04 9.69
N VAL A 50 -1.15 9.48 8.77
CA VAL A 50 -1.43 8.74 7.52
C VAL A 50 -0.16 8.60 6.68
N PHE A 51 0.65 9.65 6.60
CA PHE A 51 1.90 9.64 5.84
C PHE A 51 2.92 8.65 6.43
N ILE A 52 3.15 8.71 7.74
CA ILE A 52 4.01 7.76 8.46
C ILE A 52 3.53 6.32 8.26
N PHE A 53 2.22 6.11 8.39
CA PHE A 53 1.59 4.80 8.17
C PHE A 53 1.86 4.25 6.76
N LEU A 54 1.80 5.10 5.74
CA LEU A 54 2.05 4.70 4.35
C LEU A 54 3.54 4.49 4.04
N LEU A 55 4.43 5.26 4.67
CA LEU A 55 5.88 5.11 4.50
C LEU A 55 6.43 3.83 5.15
N ASN A 56 5.85 3.40 6.25
CA ASN A 56 6.27 2.19 6.98
C ASN A 56 5.66 0.90 6.41
N GLY A 57 4.97 0.96 5.28
CA GLY A 57 4.45 -0.22 4.59
C GLY A 57 5.58 -1.16 4.18
N SER A 58 5.56 -2.38 4.66
CA SER A 58 6.48 -3.44 4.27
C SER A 58 5.74 -4.68 3.80
N LEU A 59 6.21 -5.30 2.74
CA LEU A 59 5.70 -6.58 2.27
C LEU A 59 6.74 -7.67 2.55
N VAL A 60 6.39 -8.59 3.41
CA VAL A 60 7.16 -9.81 3.62
C VAL A 60 6.41 -10.96 2.97
N THR A 61 7.06 -11.63 2.03
CA THR A 61 6.52 -12.79 1.33
C THR A 61 7.54 -13.91 1.41
N GLU A 62 7.13 -15.04 1.97
CA GLU A 62 7.95 -16.22 2.13
C GLU A 62 7.32 -17.36 1.31
N ILE A 63 8.13 -18.05 0.53
CA ILE A 63 7.69 -19.19 -0.26
C ILE A 63 8.30 -20.46 0.36
N TRP A 64 7.41 -21.33 0.85
CA TRP A 64 7.73 -22.61 1.47
C TRP A 64 7.21 -23.76 0.62
N SER A 65 7.65 -24.96 0.89
CA SER A 65 7.15 -26.18 0.20
C SER A 65 5.66 -26.42 0.41
N ASP A 66 5.10 -25.97 1.55
CA ASP A 66 3.69 -26.12 1.92
C ASP A 66 2.79 -24.98 1.38
N GLY A 67 3.39 -23.88 0.85
CA GLY A 67 2.64 -22.76 0.30
C GLY A 67 3.33 -21.41 0.45
N ILE A 68 2.55 -20.34 0.39
CA ILE A 68 3.03 -18.96 0.46
C ILE A 68 2.56 -18.32 1.76
N ARG A 69 3.50 -17.78 2.52
CA ARG A 69 3.23 -16.99 3.72
C ARG A 69 3.50 -15.53 3.44
N TYR A 70 2.62 -14.65 3.90
CA TYR A 70 2.79 -13.22 3.68
C TYR A 70 2.24 -12.38 4.82
N LYS A 71 2.85 -11.21 5.03
CA LYS A 71 2.33 -10.13 5.87
C LYS A 71 2.58 -8.79 5.19
N PHE A 72 1.72 -7.84 5.48
CA PHE A 72 1.79 -6.49 4.92
C PHE A 72 1.51 -5.45 6.02
N PRO A 73 2.43 -5.26 6.99
CA PRO A 73 2.27 -4.21 7.98
C PRO A 73 2.18 -2.83 7.29
N PRO A 74 1.46 -1.90 7.89
CA PRO A 74 0.67 -1.99 9.12
C PRO A 74 -0.74 -2.55 8.91
N LEU A 75 -1.16 -2.91 7.68
CA LEU A 75 -2.51 -3.38 7.37
C LEU A 75 -2.74 -4.86 7.76
N ILE A 76 -1.73 -5.71 7.59
CA ILE A 76 -1.77 -7.14 7.92
C ILE A 76 -0.54 -7.46 8.76
N TRP A 77 -0.71 -7.42 10.08
CA TRP A 77 0.36 -7.69 11.04
C TRP A 77 0.65 -9.18 11.20
N ARG A 78 -0.40 -10.00 11.15
CA ARG A 78 -0.28 -11.45 11.29
C ARG A 78 0.12 -12.09 9.97
N MET A 79 1.03 -13.05 10.04
CA MET A 79 1.40 -13.85 8.88
C MET A 79 0.18 -14.63 8.39
N ARG A 80 -0.17 -14.46 7.12
CA ARG A 80 -1.21 -15.23 6.44
C ARG A 80 -0.58 -16.33 5.61
N HIS A 81 -1.21 -17.47 5.56
CA HIS A 81 -0.76 -18.63 4.81
C HIS A 81 -1.75 -18.95 3.69
N ILE A 82 -1.21 -19.23 2.52
CA ILE A 82 -1.93 -19.75 1.36
C ILE A 82 -1.37 -21.13 1.09
N PRO A 83 -2.10 -22.22 1.42
CA PRO A 83 -1.64 -23.57 1.18
C PRO A 83 -1.43 -23.83 -0.32
N ILE A 84 -0.43 -24.63 -0.68
CA ILE A 84 -0.18 -25.03 -2.07
C ILE A 84 -1.41 -25.70 -2.68
N ALA A 85 -2.18 -26.44 -1.88
CA ALA A 85 -3.42 -27.10 -2.30
C ALA A 85 -4.50 -26.14 -2.83
N GLU A 86 -4.51 -24.86 -2.38
CA GLU A 86 -5.43 -23.83 -2.85
C GLU A 86 -4.93 -23.09 -4.09
N ILE A 87 -3.68 -23.29 -4.47
CA ILE A 87 -3.05 -22.59 -5.59
C ILE A 87 -3.35 -23.36 -6.87
N ALA A 88 -3.92 -22.66 -7.87
CA ALA A 88 -4.11 -23.19 -9.21
C ALA A 88 -2.93 -22.87 -10.13
N GLU A 89 -2.36 -21.68 -10.00
CA GLU A 89 -1.27 -21.23 -10.85
C GLU A 89 -0.41 -20.18 -10.15
N ILE A 90 0.89 -20.21 -10.41
CA ILE A 90 1.84 -19.19 -9.95
C ILE A 90 2.67 -18.75 -11.15
N LYS A 91 2.75 -17.41 -11.32
CA LYS A 91 3.57 -16.80 -12.37
C LYS A 91 4.40 -15.65 -11.81
N VAL A 92 5.68 -15.62 -12.16
CA VAL A 92 6.53 -14.45 -11.93
C VAL A 92 6.51 -13.62 -13.20
N GLU A 93 5.94 -12.43 -13.12
CA GLU A 93 5.70 -11.59 -14.29
C GLU A 93 5.93 -10.11 -14.02
N LYS A 94 6.10 -9.34 -15.11
CA LYS A 94 6.03 -7.88 -15.05
C LYS A 94 4.58 -7.44 -15.04
N TYR A 95 4.24 -6.50 -14.15
CA TYR A 95 2.91 -5.91 -14.05
C TYR A 95 2.97 -4.39 -14.17
N ARG A 96 1.83 -3.76 -14.48
CA ARG A 96 1.69 -2.31 -14.57
C ARG A 96 0.88 -1.80 -13.38
N PRO A 97 1.55 -1.31 -12.29
CA PRO A 97 0.87 -1.01 -11.02
C PRO A 97 -0.27 0.00 -11.18
N VAL A 98 -0.05 1.06 -11.96
CA VAL A 98 -1.04 2.12 -12.16
C VAL A 98 -2.23 1.63 -12.98
N ILE A 99 -1.97 0.94 -14.11
CA ILE A 99 -3.02 0.51 -15.06
C ILE A 99 -3.83 -0.65 -14.48
N GLU A 100 -3.15 -1.65 -13.88
CA GLU A 100 -3.80 -2.86 -13.42
C GLU A 100 -4.47 -2.67 -12.05
N PHE A 101 -3.88 -1.87 -11.16
CA PHE A 101 -4.30 -1.76 -9.77
C PHE A 101 -4.54 -0.32 -9.28
N GLY A 102 -4.29 0.71 -10.11
CA GLY A 102 -4.42 2.12 -9.72
C GLY A 102 -3.28 2.61 -8.81
N GLY A 103 -2.11 1.98 -8.85
CA GLY A 103 -0.91 2.35 -8.10
C GLY A 103 -0.34 1.24 -7.22
N TRP A 104 0.68 1.59 -6.43
CA TRP A 104 1.28 0.70 -5.44
C TRP A 104 0.49 0.66 -4.14
N GLY A 105 0.84 -0.24 -3.24
CA GLY A 105 0.23 -0.47 -1.94
C GLY A 105 -0.67 -1.69 -1.91
N TRP A 106 -1.54 -1.76 -0.91
CA TRP A 106 -2.62 -2.73 -0.88
C TRP A 106 -3.78 -2.24 -1.74
N ARG A 107 -4.08 -2.99 -2.78
CA ARG A 107 -5.15 -2.68 -3.73
C ARG A 107 -6.05 -3.90 -3.92
N LYS A 108 -7.36 -3.72 -3.77
CA LYS A 108 -8.35 -4.77 -3.95
C LYS A 108 -9.37 -4.32 -4.99
N ARG A 109 -9.47 -5.09 -6.07
CA ARG A 109 -10.49 -4.88 -7.12
C ARG A 109 -11.56 -5.96 -6.98
N PHE A 110 -12.64 -5.61 -6.30
CA PHE A 110 -13.74 -6.54 -5.98
C PHE A 110 -14.36 -7.16 -7.23
N LEU A 111 -14.71 -6.36 -8.25
CA LEU A 111 -15.30 -6.82 -9.50
C LEU A 111 -14.44 -7.84 -10.26
N LYS A 112 -13.11 -7.77 -10.15
CA LYS A 112 -12.18 -8.66 -10.85
C LYS A 112 -11.57 -9.72 -9.93
N ARG A 113 -11.98 -9.80 -8.67
CA ARG A 113 -11.42 -10.70 -7.65
C ARG A 113 -9.88 -10.67 -7.57
N LYS A 114 -9.30 -9.47 -7.80
CA LYS A 114 -7.85 -9.27 -7.80
C LYS A 114 -7.43 -8.48 -6.57
N THR A 115 -6.39 -8.95 -5.91
CA THR A 115 -5.74 -8.25 -4.79
C THR A 115 -4.26 -8.09 -5.13
N ALA A 116 -3.71 -6.92 -4.87
CA ALA A 116 -2.28 -6.67 -5.02
C ALA A 116 -1.70 -6.17 -3.70
N PHE A 117 -0.56 -6.71 -3.34
CA PHE A 117 0.31 -6.26 -2.27
C PHE A 117 1.64 -5.84 -2.90
N THR A 118 1.83 -4.53 -3.06
CA THR A 118 2.98 -3.99 -3.78
C THR A 118 3.49 -2.76 -3.07
N ILE A 119 4.82 -2.59 -2.99
CA ILE A 119 5.43 -1.41 -2.38
C ILE A 119 6.13 -0.58 -3.45
N ARG A 120 6.96 -1.23 -4.27
CA ARG A 120 7.76 -0.61 -5.31
C ARG A 120 8.05 -1.62 -6.42
N GLY A 121 8.38 -1.12 -7.62
CA GLY A 121 8.78 -1.95 -8.75
C GLY A 121 7.63 -2.34 -9.67
N ARG A 122 7.95 -3.18 -10.66
CA ARG A 122 7.04 -3.64 -11.72
C ARG A 122 7.08 -5.15 -11.92
N ILE A 123 7.68 -5.89 -10.99
CA ILE A 123 7.81 -7.34 -11.03
C ILE A 123 7.11 -7.90 -9.80
N GLY A 124 6.39 -8.98 -9.98
CA GLY A 124 5.67 -9.62 -8.89
C GLY A 124 5.35 -11.08 -9.20
N VAL A 125 4.93 -11.78 -8.17
CA VAL A 125 4.38 -13.13 -8.24
C VAL A 125 2.87 -13.02 -8.26
N ARG A 126 2.26 -13.46 -9.34
CA ARG A 126 0.82 -13.62 -9.45
C ARG A 126 0.44 -15.03 -9.05
N VAL A 127 -0.39 -15.13 -8.05
CA VAL A 127 -0.94 -16.39 -7.53
C VAL A 127 -2.41 -16.42 -7.88
N THR A 128 -2.82 -17.40 -8.67
CA THR A 128 -4.22 -17.66 -8.97
C THR A 128 -4.69 -18.79 -8.09
N LEU A 129 -5.72 -18.53 -7.29
CA LEU A 129 -6.31 -19.55 -6.41
C LEU A 129 -7.36 -20.36 -7.19
N LYS A 130 -7.57 -21.63 -6.79
CA LYS A 130 -8.60 -22.50 -7.38
C LYS A 130 -10.02 -21.90 -7.34
N LYS A 131 -10.29 -21.01 -6.38
CA LYS A 131 -11.54 -20.23 -6.28
C LYS A 131 -11.63 -19.06 -7.26
N GLY A 132 -10.65 -18.89 -8.16
CA GLY A 132 -10.61 -17.83 -9.16
C GLY A 132 -10.11 -16.47 -8.66
N ASN A 133 -9.73 -16.35 -7.39
CA ASN A 133 -9.14 -15.13 -6.85
C ASN A 133 -7.68 -15.03 -7.28
N GLN A 134 -7.23 -13.82 -7.64
CA GLN A 134 -5.84 -13.55 -7.99
C GLN A 134 -5.19 -12.65 -6.93
N ILE A 135 -4.01 -13.02 -6.49
CA ILE A 135 -3.21 -12.24 -5.55
C ILE A 135 -1.85 -11.97 -6.20
N LEU A 136 -1.46 -10.68 -6.24
CA LEU A 136 -0.17 -10.26 -6.74
C LEU A 136 0.70 -9.80 -5.57
N PHE A 137 1.87 -10.37 -5.44
CA PHE A 137 2.91 -9.97 -4.50
C PHE A 137 4.05 -9.30 -5.27
N GLY A 138 4.24 -7.99 -5.07
CA GLY A 138 5.36 -7.26 -5.65
C GLY A 138 6.69 -7.70 -5.06
N THR A 139 7.71 -7.81 -5.90
CA THR A 139 9.07 -8.13 -5.46
C THR A 139 10.09 -7.23 -6.13
N GLN A 140 11.18 -6.96 -5.44
CA GLN A 140 12.38 -6.32 -5.98
C GLN A 140 13.47 -7.36 -6.30
N LYS A 141 13.29 -8.60 -5.84
CA LYS A 141 14.24 -9.72 -5.97
C LYS A 141 13.69 -10.79 -6.91
N GLN A 142 13.66 -10.47 -8.21
CA GLN A 142 13.03 -11.32 -9.21
C GLN A 142 13.63 -12.74 -9.25
N GLU A 143 14.96 -12.84 -9.28
CA GLU A 143 15.64 -14.12 -9.46
C GLU A 143 15.54 -15.02 -8.21
N GLU A 144 15.60 -14.42 -7.00
CA GLU A 144 15.36 -15.16 -5.77
C GLU A 144 13.93 -15.71 -5.72
N MET A 145 12.97 -14.87 -6.12
CA MET A 145 11.55 -15.23 -6.13
C MET A 145 11.26 -16.32 -7.16
N LYS A 146 11.85 -16.24 -8.37
CA LYS A 146 11.72 -17.30 -9.38
C LYS A 146 12.25 -18.62 -8.87
N ARG A 147 13.45 -18.62 -8.27
CA ARG A 147 14.06 -19.82 -7.70
C ARG A 147 13.19 -20.42 -6.59
N ALA A 148 12.65 -19.58 -5.71
CA ALA A 148 11.77 -20.04 -4.63
C ALA A 148 10.47 -20.66 -5.17
N VAL A 149 9.85 -20.05 -6.18
CA VAL A 149 8.66 -20.61 -6.84
C VAL A 149 8.96 -21.94 -7.52
N LEU A 150 10.08 -22.05 -8.24
CA LEU A 150 10.48 -23.30 -8.89
C LEU A 150 10.72 -24.42 -7.87
N ARG A 151 11.39 -24.14 -6.75
CA ARG A 151 11.60 -25.12 -5.67
C ARG A 151 10.28 -25.58 -5.05
N MET A 152 9.33 -24.69 -4.88
CA MET A 152 8.01 -25.04 -4.34
C MET A 152 7.23 -25.94 -5.32
N MET A 153 7.34 -25.69 -6.63
CA MET A 153 6.63 -26.46 -7.66
C MET A 153 7.28 -27.80 -7.99
N GLN A 154 8.58 -27.97 -7.71
CA GLN A 154 9.36 -29.16 -8.00
C GLN A 154 10.13 -29.61 -6.76
N PRO A 155 9.45 -30.17 -5.74
CA PRO A 155 10.11 -30.58 -4.51
C PRO A 155 11.13 -31.74 -4.70
N ASP A 156 11.00 -32.50 -5.78
CA ASP A 156 11.81 -33.72 -6.02
C ASP A 156 13.21 -33.45 -6.62
N LEU A 157 13.53 -32.21 -7.02
CA LEU A 157 14.88 -31.88 -7.54
C LEU A 157 15.93 -31.65 -6.46
N ASN A 158 15.59 -31.80 -5.19
CA ASN A 158 16.49 -31.56 -4.04
C ASN A 158 16.67 -32.81 -3.13
N LYS A 159 16.43 -34.01 -3.67
CA LYS A 159 16.84 -35.26 -3.01
C LYS A 159 18.15 -35.79 -3.55
#